data_9d01e2c63ee6c5f524b39d997b37ee14
#
_entry.id   9d01e2c63ee6c5f524b39d997b37ee14
#
_cell.length_a   1.000
_cell.length_b   1.000
_cell.length_c   1.000
_cell.angle_alpha   90.00
_cell.angle_beta   90.00
_cell.angle_gamma   90.00
#
_symmetry.space_group_name_H-M   'P 1'
#
loop_
_entity.id
_entity.type
_entity.pdbx_description
1 polymer ?
#
loop_
_entity_poly.entity_id
_entity_poly.type
_entity_poly.pdbx_seq_one_letter_code
_entity_poly.pdbx_strand_id
1 'polypeptide(L)'
;MAKVTSRAELADHALRALGAPVIEINVDPDQVEDRIDDAIQYYQEYHTDAVIRNYRKHQLTATDITNSYIDTPDSVLTVMRVLDFGNSNINLEFNVEYQMRLHDIMTWGASGNLQLYDQRMQHLNMIDHRLNSAELLRFNRHMNRLHVDQGFGGLEAGDYIVIETIESIDPEQYSDVYNDMFLKRYVTALIKRQWGANMSKFEGMQLPGGVTMNGLEIYNQANEEIMRIEEEMILNWSEPDTFLMG
;
A
#
# COMPACT_ATOMS: atom_id res chain seq x y z
N MET A 1 -2.80 -29.66 0.55
CA MET A 1 -3.44 -28.83 -0.48
C MET A 1 -2.36 -28.18 -1.29
N ALA A 2 -2.49 -28.14 -2.62
CA ALA A 2 -1.54 -27.40 -3.43
C ALA A 2 -1.65 -25.90 -3.08
N LYS A 3 -0.50 -25.25 -2.93
CA LYS A 3 -0.40 -23.82 -2.67
C LYS A 3 -0.88 -23.12 -3.94
N VAL A 4 -1.73 -22.10 -3.80
CA VAL A 4 -2.17 -21.27 -4.93
C VAL A 4 -1.02 -20.31 -5.27
N THR A 5 -0.52 -20.38 -6.49
CA THR A 5 0.67 -19.63 -6.91
C THR A 5 0.44 -18.78 -8.16
N SER A 6 -0.75 -18.87 -8.73
CA SER A 6 -1.08 -18.12 -9.93
C SER A 6 -2.53 -17.63 -9.88
N ARG A 7 -2.81 -16.64 -10.72
CA ARG A 7 -4.14 -16.06 -10.90
C ARG A 7 -5.16 -17.11 -11.34
N ALA A 8 -4.79 -17.98 -12.30
CA ALA A 8 -5.64 -19.05 -12.77
C ALA A 8 -5.96 -20.09 -11.66
N GLU A 9 -4.97 -20.42 -10.81
CA GLU A 9 -5.18 -21.31 -9.68
C GLU A 9 -6.09 -20.67 -8.61
N LEU A 10 -6.04 -19.34 -8.46
CA LEU A 10 -6.93 -18.59 -7.57
C LEU A 10 -8.37 -18.62 -8.06
N ALA A 11 -8.58 -18.42 -9.39
CA ALA A 11 -9.89 -18.56 -10.03
C ALA A 11 -10.45 -19.96 -9.83
N ASP A 12 -9.67 -20.98 -10.14
CA ASP A 12 -10.05 -22.38 -9.94
C ASP A 12 -10.36 -22.71 -8.47
N HIS A 13 -9.58 -22.16 -7.54
CA HIS A 13 -9.83 -22.35 -6.11
C HIS A 13 -11.18 -21.75 -5.71
N ALA A 14 -11.48 -20.53 -6.14
CA ALA A 14 -12.71 -19.84 -5.84
C ALA A 14 -13.94 -20.56 -6.45
N LEU A 15 -13.84 -21.00 -7.69
CA LEU A 15 -14.91 -21.77 -8.35
C LEU A 15 -15.14 -23.12 -7.67
N ARG A 16 -14.07 -23.82 -7.25
CA ARG A 16 -14.19 -25.08 -6.48
C ARG A 16 -14.84 -24.84 -5.11
N ALA A 17 -14.53 -23.74 -4.45
CA ALA A 17 -15.14 -23.39 -3.18
C ALA A 17 -16.65 -23.10 -3.33
N LEU A 18 -17.08 -22.62 -4.48
CA LEU A 18 -18.50 -22.40 -4.81
C LEU A 18 -19.22 -23.68 -5.26
N GLY A 19 -18.48 -24.77 -5.52
CA GLY A 19 -19.05 -26.09 -5.85
C GLY A 19 -18.73 -26.62 -7.24
N ALA A 20 -17.95 -25.93 -8.05
CA ALA A 20 -17.49 -26.46 -9.33
C ALA A 20 -16.58 -27.70 -9.11
N PRO A 21 -16.57 -28.69 -9.98
CA PRO A 21 -17.40 -28.89 -11.19
C PRO A 21 -18.76 -29.58 -10.92
N VAL A 22 -19.10 -29.86 -9.66
CA VAL A 22 -20.33 -30.58 -9.29
C VAL A 22 -21.57 -29.73 -9.60
N ILE A 23 -21.45 -28.42 -9.34
CA ILE A 23 -22.48 -27.43 -9.69
C ILE A 23 -21.89 -26.54 -10.77
N GLU A 24 -22.67 -26.28 -11.81
CA GLU A 24 -22.30 -25.32 -12.85
C GLU A 24 -22.45 -23.89 -12.31
N ILE A 25 -21.34 -23.16 -12.27
CA ILE A 25 -21.30 -21.76 -11.85
C ILE A 25 -21.40 -20.89 -13.10
N ASN A 26 -22.57 -20.25 -13.29
CA ASN A 26 -22.85 -19.44 -14.47
C ASN A 26 -22.22 -18.04 -14.34
N VAL A 27 -20.89 -17.99 -14.40
CA VAL A 27 -20.09 -16.76 -14.44
C VAL A 27 -19.10 -16.89 -15.60
N ASP A 28 -19.03 -15.86 -16.42
CA ASP A 28 -18.10 -15.81 -17.54
C ASP A 28 -16.65 -15.71 -17.01
N PRO A 29 -15.66 -16.34 -17.67
CA PRO A 29 -14.25 -16.21 -17.28
C PRO A 29 -13.78 -14.76 -17.17
N ASP A 30 -14.19 -13.87 -18.06
CA ASP A 30 -13.84 -12.45 -18.00
C ASP A 30 -14.42 -11.77 -16.74
N GLN A 31 -15.63 -12.17 -16.32
CA GLN A 31 -16.22 -11.69 -15.08
C GLN A 31 -15.44 -12.19 -13.83
N VAL A 32 -14.90 -13.40 -13.91
CA VAL A 32 -14.05 -13.94 -12.82
C VAL A 32 -12.76 -13.13 -12.72
N GLU A 33 -12.13 -12.84 -13.87
CA GLU A 33 -10.90 -12.02 -13.91
C GLU A 33 -11.14 -10.61 -13.37
N ASP A 34 -12.23 -9.94 -13.76
CA ASP A 34 -12.60 -8.63 -13.20
C ASP A 34 -12.76 -8.66 -11.68
N ARG A 35 -13.35 -9.72 -11.12
CA ARG A 35 -13.53 -9.86 -9.66
C ARG A 35 -12.21 -10.13 -8.95
N ILE A 36 -11.27 -10.81 -9.60
CA ILE A 36 -9.92 -10.99 -9.08
C ILE A 36 -9.17 -9.66 -9.08
N ASP A 37 -9.30 -8.84 -10.12
CA ASP A 37 -8.70 -7.51 -10.17
C ASP A 37 -9.24 -6.60 -9.07
N ASP A 38 -10.57 -6.55 -8.90
CA ASP A 38 -11.19 -5.80 -7.80
C ASP A 38 -10.66 -6.25 -6.43
N ALA A 39 -10.50 -7.55 -6.25
CA ALA A 39 -10.01 -8.10 -4.98
C ALA A 39 -8.53 -7.78 -4.73
N ILE A 40 -7.69 -7.86 -5.75
CA ILE A 40 -6.27 -7.52 -5.64
C ILE A 40 -6.11 -6.02 -5.35
N GLN A 41 -6.89 -5.17 -6.03
CA GLN A 41 -6.87 -3.74 -5.78
C GLN A 41 -7.27 -3.43 -4.33
N TYR A 42 -8.34 -4.03 -3.83
CA TYR A 42 -8.78 -3.86 -2.45
C TYR A 42 -7.74 -4.36 -1.45
N TYR A 43 -7.12 -5.52 -1.73
CA TYR A 43 -6.03 -6.07 -0.93
C TYR A 43 -4.84 -5.12 -0.86
N GLN A 44 -4.40 -4.57 -1.99
CA GLN A 44 -3.29 -3.63 -2.06
C GLN A 44 -3.55 -2.29 -1.36
N GLU A 45 -4.82 -1.88 -1.26
CA GLU A 45 -5.18 -0.60 -0.62
C GLU A 45 -5.31 -0.70 0.89
N TYR A 46 -5.73 -1.87 1.42
CA TYR A 46 -6.12 -1.97 2.82
C TYR A 46 -5.33 -2.99 3.64
N HIS A 47 -4.66 -3.96 3.02
CA HIS A 47 -3.97 -5.02 3.75
C HIS A 47 -2.51 -4.67 4.01
N THR A 48 -2.07 -4.77 5.27
CA THR A 48 -0.70 -4.45 5.70
C THR A 48 0.37 -5.22 4.91
N ASP A 49 0.12 -6.51 4.64
CA ASP A 49 1.10 -7.36 3.95
C ASP A 49 1.09 -7.15 2.42
N ALA A 50 0.19 -6.30 1.90
CA ALA A 50 0.12 -5.98 0.48
C ALA A 50 1.06 -4.85 0.07
N VAL A 51 1.67 -4.18 1.03
CA VAL A 51 2.52 -3.03 0.82
C VAL A 51 3.89 -3.22 1.48
N ILE A 52 4.89 -2.58 0.92
CA ILE A 52 6.24 -2.56 1.46
C ILE A 52 6.76 -1.14 1.54
N ARG A 53 7.43 -0.84 2.64
CA ARG A 53 8.18 0.40 2.78
C ARG A 53 9.53 0.24 2.10
N ASN A 54 9.79 1.05 1.07
CA ASN A 54 10.98 0.97 0.25
C ASN A 54 11.75 2.30 0.26
N TYR A 55 13.06 2.21 0.10
CA TYR A 55 13.95 3.35 -0.02
C TYR A 55 14.52 3.37 -1.44
N ARG A 56 13.93 4.19 -2.29
CA ARG A 56 14.34 4.34 -3.70
C ARG A 56 15.46 5.34 -3.84
N LYS A 57 16.57 4.90 -4.39
CA LYS A 57 17.63 5.79 -4.83
C LYS A 57 17.30 6.32 -6.22
N HIS A 58 17.19 7.63 -6.36
CA HIS A 58 16.97 8.31 -7.63
C HIS A 58 18.14 9.24 -7.95
N GLN A 59 18.64 9.21 -9.19
CA GLN A 59 19.64 10.14 -9.66
C GLN A 59 18.94 11.30 -10.35
N LEU A 60 19.16 12.51 -9.85
CA LEU A 60 18.54 13.71 -10.39
C LEU A 60 19.01 13.99 -11.81
N THR A 61 18.06 14.22 -12.68
CA THR A 61 18.30 14.67 -14.06
C THR A 61 18.11 16.16 -14.18
N ALA A 62 18.69 16.78 -15.22
CA ALA A 62 18.48 18.20 -15.50
C ALA A 62 16.99 18.53 -15.77
N THR A 63 16.22 17.57 -16.25
CA THR A 63 14.78 17.69 -16.48
C THR A 63 14.01 17.70 -15.17
N ASP A 64 14.39 16.88 -14.17
CA ASP A 64 13.74 16.85 -12.87
C ASP A 64 13.91 18.20 -12.15
N ILE A 65 15.12 18.76 -12.21
CA ILE A 65 15.44 20.06 -11.61
C ILE A 65 14.64 21.19 -12.29
N THR A 66 14.58 21.17 -13.63
CA THR A 66 13.86 22.21 -14.38
C THR A 66 12.36 22.15 -14.13
N ASN A 67 11.81 20.94 -14.04
CA ASN A 67 10.38 20.71 -13.90
C ASN A 67 9.91 20.71 -12.43
N SER A 68 10.84 20.62 -11.47
CA SER A 68 10.57 20.49 -10.04
C SER A 68 9.69 19.28 -9.69
N TYR A 69 9.76 18.21 -10.48
CA TYR A 69 9.11 16.93 -10.18
C TYR A 69 9.96 15.76 -10.65
N ILE A 70 9.72 14.61 -10.02
CA ILE A 70 10.34 13.32 -10.32
C ILE A 70 9.24 12.36 -10.74
N ASP A 71 9.43 11.65 -11.83
CA ASP A 71 8.54 10.57 -12.24
C ASP A 71 8.82 9.32 -11.38
N THR A 72 7.75 8.76 -10.83
CA THR A 72 7.78 7.55 -10.00
C THR A 72 7.12 6.39 -10.73
N PRO A 73 7.49 5.13 -10.46
CA PRO A 73 6.81 3.99 -11.05
C PRO A 73 5.40 3.81 -10.46
N ASP A 74 4.56 3.09 -11.21
CA ASP A 74 3.15 2.82 -10.87
C ASP A 74 2.97 2.05 -9.55
N SER A 75 4.01 1.31 -9.12
CA SER A 75 3.99 0.58 -7.86
C SER A 75 3.96 1.47 -6.62
N VAL A 76 4.30 2.76 -6.74
CA VAL A 76 4.36 3.69 -5.62
C VAL A 76 2.95 4.16 -5.24
N LEU A 77 2.51 3.79 -4.04
CA LEU A 77 1.22 4.23 -3.50
C LEU A 77 1.31 5.60 -2.85
N THR A 78 2.37 5.83 -2.07
CA THR A 78 2.61 7.12 -1.41
C THR A 78 4.09 7.37 -1.18
N VAL A 79 4.45 8.63 -1.04
CA VAL A 79 5.78 9.08 -0.68
C VAL A 79 5.74 9.69 0.73
N MET A 80 6.59 9.19 1.61
CA MET A 80 6.66 9.62 3.02
C MET A 80 7.59 10.83 3.19
N ARG A 81 8.78 10.72 2.64
CA ARG A 81 9.79 11.79 2.71
C ARG A 81 10.87 11.60 1.66
N VAL A 82 11.59 12.66 1.39
CA VAL A 82 12.80 12.65 0.60
C VAL A 82 13.99 12.85 1.52
N LEU A 83 15.01 12.03 1.36
CA LEU A 83 16.27 12.14 2.09
C LEU A 83 17.32 12.62 1.10
N ASP A 84 17.92 13.75 1.41
CA ASP A 84 19.00 14.31 0.61
C ASP A 84 20.32 13.61 0.95
N PHE A 85 20.96 13.05 -0.06
CA PHE A 85 22.32 12.53 0.00
C PHE A 85 23.25 13.32 -0.91
N GLY A 86 23.12 14.66 -0.87
CA GLY A 86 23.98 15.52 -1.66
C GLY A 86 25.43 15.09 -1.61
N ASN A 87 26.11 15.18 -2.72
CA ASN A 87 27.51 14.77 -2.92
C ASN A 87 28.52 15.60 -2.05
N SER A 88 28.00 16.42 -1.16
CA SER A 88 28.82 17.25 -0.28
C SER A 88 29.32 16.50 0.95
N ASN A 89 30.15 15.48 0.72
CA ASN A 89 30.92 14.81 1.77
C ASN A 89 31.87 15.78 2.51
N ILE A 90 31.95 17.01 2.08
CA ILE A 90 32.93 17.98 2.59
C ILE A 90 32.36 18.81 3.75
N ASN A 91 31.05 18.90 3.89
CA ASN A 91 30.43 19.82 4.85
C ASN A 91 29.73 19.16 6.05
N LEU A 92 29.71 17.82 6.13
CA LEU A 92 29.12 17.12 7.28
C LEU A 92 29.83 17.51 8.62
N GLU A 93 31.13 17.71 8.58
CA GLU A 93 31.88 18.12 9.76
C GLU A 93 31.60 19.56 10.20
N PHE A 94 31.13 20.41 9.26
CA PHE A 94 30.79 21.82 9.52
C PHE A 94 29.28 22.03 9.64
N ASN A 95 28.47 20.98 9.48
CA ASN A 95 27.04 21.08 9.68
C ASN A 95 26.75 21.31 11.16
N VAL A 96 26.12 22.43 11.49
CA VAL A 96 25.73 22.80 12.85
C VAL A 96 24.87 21.72 13.50
N GLU A 97 24.01 21.07 12.75
CA GLU A 97 23.16 19.98 13.21
C GLU A 97 24.00 18.75 13.61
N TYR A 98 24.94 18.35 12.75
CA TYR A 98 25.86 17.23 13.06
C TYR A 98 26.69 17.50 14.30
N GLN A 99 27.27 18.71 14.44
CA GLN A 99 28.02 19.09 15.62
C GLN A 99 27.17 19.14 16.89
N MET A 100 25.92 19.60 16.79
CA MET A 100 24.96 19.58 17.90
C MET A 100 24.61 18.16 18.32
N ARG A 101 24.35 17.26 17.38
CA ARG A 101 24.11 15.83 17.69
C ARG A 101 25.35 15.14 18.27
N LEU A 102 26.52 15.46 17.76
CA LEU A 102 27.77 14.90 18.28
C LEU A 102 28.05 15.39 19.71
N HIS A 103 27.75 16.65 19.98
CA HIS A 103 27.92 17.24 21.33
C HIS A 103 26.91 16.65 22.31
N ASP A 104 25.70 16.34 21.87
CA ASP A 104 24.66 15.68 22.67
C ASP A 104 25.09 14.25 23.05
N ILE A 105 25.62 13.47 22.11
CA ILE A 105 26.14 12.12 22.35
C ILE A 105 27.29 12.15 23.34
N MET A 106 28.23 13.09 23.23
CA MET A 106 29.36 13.23 24.17
C MET A 106 28.93 13.65 25.57
N THR A 107 27.87 14.43 25.68
CA THR A 107 27.37 14.92 26.98
C THR A 107 26.46 13.88 27.66
N TRP A 108 25.94 12.91 26.96
CA TRP A 108 25.11 11.83 27.53
C TRP A 108 25.88 10.98 28.54
N GLY A 109 27.19 10.75 28.34
CA GLY A 109 28.00 10.00 29.27
C GLY A 109 28.27 10.71 30.61
N ALA A 110 28.02 12.01 30.73
CA ALA A 110 28.39 12.84 31.87
C ALA A 110 27.24 13.24 32.80
N SER A 111 25.98 13.09 32.41
CA SER A 111 24.84 13.55 33.21
C SER A 111 23.72 12.54 33.28
N GLY A 112 23.67 11.77 34.37
CA GLY A 112 22.56 10.86 34.70
C GLY A 112 21.25 11.54 35.04
N ASN A 113 20.96 12.73 34.51
CA ASN A 113 19.75 13.49 34.81
C ASN A 113 18.78 13.50 33.63
N LEU A 114 17.71 12.70 33.74
CA LEU A 114 16.66 12.54 32.72
C LEU A 114 16.02 13.89 32.35
N GLN A 115 15.91 14.81 33.29
CA GLN A 115 15.33 16.13 33.07
C GLN A 115 16.17 17.01 32.12
N LEU A 116 17.46 16.95 32.21
CA LEU A 116 18.39 17.65 31.30
C LEU A 116 18.36 17.02 29.91
N TYR A 117 18.21 15.69 29.83
CA TYR A 117 18.05 14.99 28.56
C TYR A 117 16.80 15.45 27.82
N ASP A 118 15.66 15.48 28.51
CA ASP A 118 14.37 15.88 27.94
C ASP A 118 14.41 17.35 27.44
N GLN A 119 14.96 18.25 28.23
CA GLN A 119 15.14 19.66 27.81
C GLN A 119 16.02 19.81 26.57
N ARG A 120 17.08 19.00 26.46
CA ARG A 120 17.94 19.01 25.27
C ARG A 120 17.27 18.44 24.05
N MET A 121 16.52 17.36 24.20
CA MET A 121 15.75 16.78 23.09
C MET A 121 14.68 17.75 22.57
N GLN A 122 13.99 18.45 23.47
CA GLN A 122 13.05 19.51 23.09
C GLN A 122 13.75 20.66 22.36
N HIS A 123 14.95 21.05 22.82
CA HIS A 123 15.72 22.10 22.16
C HIS A 123 16.23 21.67 20.78
N LEU A 124 16.69 20.44 20.62
CA LEU A 124 17.10 19.87 19.34
C LEU A 124 15.92 19.77 18.36
N ASN A 125 14.76 19.31 18.83
CA ASN A 125 13.55 19.25 18.02
C ASN A 125 13.10 20.67 17.57
N MET A 126 13.24 21.67 18.43
CA MET A 126 12.95 23.06 18.08
C MET A 126 13.92 23.60 17.01
N ILE A 127 15.20 23.25 17.11
CA ILE A 127 16.23 23.64 16.13
C ILE A 127 15.97 22.93 14.80
N ASP A 128 15.70 21.62 14.86
CA ASP A 128 15.39 20.80 13.69
C ASP A 128 14.15 21.34 12.94
N HIS A 129 13.11 21.71 13.67
CA HIS A 129 11.92 22.33 13.10
C HIS A 129 12.17 23.73 12.48
N ARG A 130 13.16 24.46 12.93
CA ARG A 130 13.51 25.79 12.40
C ARG A 130 14.53 25.76 11.26
N LEU A 131 15.45 24.82 11.28
CA LEU A 131 16.52 24.70 10.29
C LEU A 131 16.16 23.72 9.16
N ASN A 132 15.51 22.62 9.50
CA ASN A 132 14.95 21.67 8.54
C ASN A 132 13.44 21.90 8.45
N SER A 133 13.04 22.93 7.71
CA SER A 133 11.64 23.03 7.33
C SER A 133 11.31 21.78 6.53
N ALA A 134 10.29 21.03 6.99
CA ALA A 134 9.82 19.85 6.26
C ALA A 134 9.63 20.22 4.79
N GLU A 135 10.30 19.50 3.91
CA GLU A 135 10.15 19.71 2.48
C GLU A 135 8.68 19.58 2.11
N LEU A 136 8.16 20.57 1.39
CA LEU A 136 6.81 20.53 0.88
C LEU A 136 6.77 19.57 -0.31
N LEU A 137 6.39 18.33 -0.01
CA LEU A 137 6.25 17.26 -0.99
C LEU A 137 4.79 17.12 -1.38
N ARG A 138 4.53 17.03 -2.68
CA ARG A 138 3.22 16.71 -3.22
C ARG A 138 3.34 15.53 -4.16
N PHE A 139 2.70 14.44 -3.79
CA PHE A 139 2.65 13.24 -4.61
C PHE A 139 1.23 12.99 -5.12
N ASN A 140 1.10 12.61 -6.38
CA ASN A 140 -0.16 12.19 -6.96
C ASN A 140 0.03 10.84 -7.67
N ARG A 141 -0.59 9.79 -7.11
CA ARG A 141 -0.55 8.43 -7.64
C ARG A 141 -1.04 8.32 -9.09
N HIS A 142 -2.07 9.09 -9.47
CA HIS A 142 -2.61 9.02 -10.83
C HIS A 142 -1.73 9.69 -11.88
N MET A 143 -0.86 10.57 -11.46
CA MET A 143 0.11 11.24 -12.34
C MET A 143 1.50 10.61 -12.24
N ASN A 144 1.74 9.76 -11.24
CA ASN A 144 3.04 9.16 -10.92
C ASN A 144 4.15 10.21 -10.80
N ARG A 145 3.82 11.35 -10.17
CA ARG A 145 4.73 12.48 -10.04
C ARG A 145 4.87 12.93 -8.60
N LEU A 146 6.12 13.01 -8.19
CA LEU A 146 6.51 13.63 -6.93
C LEU A 146 6.98 15.05 -7.21
N HIS A 147 6.23 16.05 -6.77
CA HIS A 147 6.61 17.45 -6.82
C HIS A 147 7.36 17.84 -5.56
N VAL A 148 8.49 18.53 -5.76
CA VAL A 148 9.30 19.12 -4.68
C VAL A 148 9.17 20.64 -4.79
N ASP A 149 8.22 21.23 -4.04
CA ASP A 149 7.83 22.64 -4.21
C ASP A 149 8.91 23.63 -3.78
N GLN A 150 9.83 23.24 -2.90
CA GLN A 150 10.97 24.07 -2.50
C GLN A 150 12.16 23.96 -3.45
N GLY A 151 12.03 23.16 -4.51
CA GLY A 151 13.15 22.82 -5.39
C GLY A 151 14.14 21.87 -4.70
N PHE A 152 15.20 21.53 -5.40
CA PHE A 152 16.18 20.55 -4.93
C PHE A 152 17.33 21.15 -4.12
N GLY A 153 17.11 22.30 -3.44
CA GLY A 153 17.97 22.82 -2.37
C GLY A 153 19.44 23.07 -2.71
N GLY A 154 19.79 23.17 -4.00
CA GLY A 154 21.18 23.32 -4.43
C GLY A 154 21.82 22.01 -4.91
N LEU A 155 21.04 20.94 -5.04
CA LEU A 155 21.47 19.71 -5.72
C LEU A 155 21.65 19.97 -7.22
N GLU A 156 22.67 19.35 -7.79
CA GLU A 156 22.98 19.43 -9.21
C GLU A 156 22.51 18.16 -9.95
N ALA A 157 22.39 18.26 -11.27
CA ALA A 157 22.11 17.10 -12.11
C ALA A 157 23.23 16.07 -11.96
N GLY A 158 22.88 14.85 -11.61
CA GLY A 158 23.81 13.77 -11.31
C GLY A 158 23.89 13.41 -9.83
N ASP A 159 23.41 14.27 -8.93
CA ASP A 159 23.32 13.98 -7.51
C ASP A 159 22.24 12.92 -7.23
N TYR A 160 22.34 12.29 -6.07
CA TYR A 160 21.43 11.24 -5.67
C TYR A 160 20.58 11.69 -4.50
N ILE A 161 19.30 11.37 -4.60
CA ILE A 161 18.34 11.47 -3.50
C ILE A 161 17.80 10.08 -3.16
N VAL A 162 17.36 9.90 -1.95
CA VAL A 162 16.63 8.70 -1.53
C VAL A 162 15.23 9.10 -1.16
N ILE A 163 14.28 8.47 -1.82
CA ILE A 163 12.85 8.67 -1.63
C ILE A 163 12.33 7.51 -0.80
N GLU A 164 11.76 7.80 0.35
CA GLU A 164 11.06 6.83 1.17
C GLU A 164 9.64 6.70 0.68
N THR A 165 9.30 5.51 0.16
CA THR A 165 8.03 5.22 -0.49
C THR A 165 7.33 4.05 0.19
N ILE A 166 5.99 4.03 0.09
CA ILE A 166 5.19 2.84 0.29
C ILE A 166 4.80 2.33 -1.09
N GLU A 167 5.16 1.10 -1.39
CA GLU A 167 4.95 0.47 -2.68
C GLU A 167 4.04 -0.74 -2.55
N SER A 168 3.15 -0.94 -3.54
CA SER A 168 2.35 -2.16 -3.62
C SER A 168 3.21 -3.34 -4.05
N ILE A 169 2.95 -4.49 -3.45
CA ILE A 169 3.59 -5.75 -3.85
C ILE A 169 2.91 -6.24 -5.12
N ASP A 170 3.72 -6.49 -6.16
CA ASP A 170 3.24 -7.05 -7.42
C ASP A 170 3.03 -8.57 -7.26
N PRO A 171 1.79 -9.06 -7.41
CA PRO A 171 1.49 -10.50 -7.31
C PRO A 171 2.19 -11.36 -8.37
N GLU A 172 2.58 -10.78 -9.52
CA GLU A 172 3.30 -11.52 -10.55
C GLU A 172 4.74 -11.82 -10.12
N GLN A 173 5.37 -10.91 -9.37
CA GLN A 173 6.71 -11.12 -8.82
C GLN A 173 6.68 -11.97 -7.55
N TYR A 174 5.66 -11.77 -6.72
CA TYR A 174 5.49 -12.43 -5.43
C TYR A 174 4.22 -13.28 -5.41
N SER A 175 4.31 -14.46 -6.02
CA SER A 175 3.18 -15.38 -6.20
C SER A 175 2.53 -15.85 -4.89
N ASP A 176 3.18 -15.67 -3.75
CA ASP A 176 2.66 -16.01 -2.42
C ASP A 176 1.44 -15.18 -2.04
N VAL A 177 1.26 -13.99 -2.63
CA VAL A 177 0.09 -13.15 -2.47
C VAL A 177 -1.20 -13.91 -2.84
N TYR A 178 -1.18 -14.70 -3.92
CA TYR A 178 -2.34 -15.49 -4.32
C TYR A 178 -2.76 -16.56 -3.30
N ASN A 179 -1.84 -16.96 -2.42
CA ASN A 179 -2.14 -17.93 -1.37
C ASN A 179 -2.63 -17.29 -0.08
N ASP A 180 -2.76 -15.98 -0.02
CA ASP A 180 -3.28 -15.29 1.15
C ASP A 180 -4.70 -15.74 1.48
N MET A 181 -4.99 -15.91 2.77
CA MET A 181 -6.28 -16.44 3.24
C MET A 181 -7.41 -15.42 3.05
N PHE A 182 -7.11 -14.14 3.29
CA PHE A 182 -8.08 -13.08 3.08
C PHE A 182 -8.43 -12.97 1.59
N LEU A 183 -7.41 -12.88 0.72
CA LEU A 183 -7.61 -12.75 -0.72
C LEU A 183 -8.44 -13.90 -1.29
N LYS A 184 -8.15 -15.15 -0.91
CA LYS A 184 -8.95 -16.33 -1.34
C LYS A 184 -10.41 -16.25 -0.93
N ARG A 185 -10.69 -15.85 0.31
CA ARG A 185 -12.07 -15.69 0.82
C ARG A 185 -12.78 -14.56 0.12
N TYR A 186 -12.10 -13.43 -0.06
CA TYR A 186 -12.67 -12.23 -0.66
C TYR A 186 -13.01 -12.43 -2.13
N VAL A 187 -12.09 -13.00 -2.92
CA VAL A 187 -12.33 -13.39 -4.32
C VAL A 187 -13.53 -14.35 -4.43
N THR A 188 -13.59 -15.36 -3.56
CA THR A 188 -14.71 -16.31 -3.56
C THR A 188 -16.05 -15.62 -3.31
N ALA A 189 -16.10 -14.69 -2.36
CA ALA A 189 -17.31 -13.92 -2.04
C ALA A 189 -17.73 -12.98 -3.20
N LEU A 190 -16.75 -12.32 -3.86
CA LEU A 190 -17.01 -11.48 -5.02
C LEU A 190 -17.57 -12.28 -6.21
N ILE A 191 -16.98 -13.44 -6.50
CA ILE A 191 -17.48 -14.33 -7.57
C ILE A 191 -18.87 -14.86 -7.21
N LYS A 192 -19.14 -15.22 -5.95
CA LYS A 192 -20.46 -15.62 -5.45
C LYS A 192 -21.50 -14.51 -5.66
N ARG A 193 -21.13 -13.25 -5.40
CA ARG A 193 -21.98 -12.08 -5.65
C ARG A 193 -22.28 -11.93 -7.14
N GLN A 194 -21.26 -12.07 -7.99
CA GLN A 194 -21.44 -12.02 -9.44
C GLN A 194 -22.37 -13.13 -9.95
N TRP A 195 -22.19 -14.35 -9.45
CA TRP A 195 -23.06 -15.48 -9.75
C TRP A 195 -24.52 -15.20 -9.34
N GLY A 196 -24.74 -14.72 -8.10
CA GLY A 196 -26.06 -14.32 -7.62
C GLY A 196 -26.69 -13.22 -8.48
N ALA A 197 -25.91 -12.22 -8.90
CA ALA A 197 -26.36 -11.15 -9.78
C ALA A 197 -26.76 -11.65 -11.19
N ASN A 198 -25.99 -12.59 -11.74
CA ASN A 198 -26.32 -13.22 -13.02
C ASN A 198 -27.64 -14.03 -12.94
N MET A 199 -27.79 -14.78 -11.84
CA MET A 199 -28.97 -15.62 -11.63
C MET A 199 -30.23 -14.84 -11.25
N SER A 200 -30.10 -13.68 -10.60
CA SER A 200 -31.24 -12.84 -10.23
C SER A 200 -32.01 -12.31 -11.43
N LYS A 201 -31.38 -12.22 -12.62
CA LYS A 201 -32.06 -11.84 -13.88
C LYS A 201 -33.09 -12.86 -14.36
N PHE A 202 -32.99 -14.08 -13.86
CA PHE A 202 -33.92 -15.18 -14.17
C PHE A 202 -34.91 -15.46 -13.02
N GLU A 203 -35.06 -14.51 -12.08
CA GLU A 203 -35.98 -14.65 -10.96
C GLU A 203 -37.44 -14.78 -11.46
N GLY A 204 -38.15 -15.71 -10.89
CA GLY A 204 -39.53 -16.01 -11.28
C GLY A 204 -39.67 -16.96 -12.46
N MET A 205 -38.60 -17.39 -13.11
CA MET A 205 -38.68 -18.47 -14.12
C MET A 205 -38.80 -19.81 -13.41
N GLN A 206 -39.90 -20.50 -13.64
CA GLN A 206 -40.08 -21.88 -13.18
C GLN A 206 -39.42 -22.84 -14.17
N LEU A 207 -38.43 -23.57 -13.71
CA LEU A 207 -37.85 -24.68 -14.46
C LEU A 207 -38.84 -25.85 -14.56
N PRO A 208 -38.75 -26.67 -15.61
CA PRO A 208 -39.55 -27.91 -15.70
C PRO A 208 -39.28 -28.75 -14.45
N GLY A 209 -40.32 -28.99 -13.64
CA GLY A 209 -40.19 -29.66 -12.33
C GLY A 209 -40.50 -28.78 -11.12
N GLY A 210 -40.86 -27.50 -11.30
CA GLY A 210 -41.28 -26.64 -10.19
C GLY A 210 -40.11 -26.05 -9.35
N VAL A 211 -38.90 -26.17 -9.82
CA VAL A 211 -37.73 -25.61 -9.16
C VAL A 211 -37.62 -24.13 -9.51
N THR A 212 -37.56 -23.27 -8.49
CA THR A 212 -37.31 -21.84 -8.63
C THR A 212 -35.83 -21.51 -8.40
N MET A 213 -35.28 -20.61 -9.19
CA MET A 213 -33.91 -20.11 -9.01
C MET A 213 -33.88 -18.98 -7.97
N ASN A 214 -33.16 -19.16 -6.88
CA ASN A 214 -33.03 -18.16 -5.82
C ASN A 214 -31.76 -17.31 -5.99
N GLY A 215 -31.60 -16.65 -7.13
CA GLY A 215 -30.44 -15.80 -7.42
C GLY A 215 -30.28 -14.63 -6.43
N LEU A 216 -31.39 -14.03 -6.01
CA LEU A 216 -31.40 -12.91 -5.07
C LEU A 216 -30.88 -13.33 -3.67
N GLU A 217 -31.21 -14.54 -3.22
CA GLU A 217 -30.74 -15.05 -1.94
C GLU A 217 -29.24 -15.25 -1.94
N ILE A 218 -28.68 -15.83 -3.01
CA ILE A 218 -27.23 -16.00 -3.20
C ILE A 218 -26.52 -14.63 -3.20
N TYR A 219 -27.12 -13.65 -3.89
CA TYR A 219 -26.59 -12.30 -3.96
C TYR A 219 -26.56 -11.62 -2.56
N ASN A 220 -27.64 -11.73 -1.79
CA ASN A 220 -27.72 -11.15 -0.45
C ASN A 220 -26.74 -11.82 0.52
N GLN A 221 -26.66 -13.14 0.51
CA GLN A 221 -25.68 -13.89 1.31
C GLN A 221 -24.23 -13.48 0.96
N ALA A 222 -23.94 -13.30 -0.32
CA ALA A 222 -22.62 -12.87 -0.76
C ALA A 222 -22.29 -11.44 -0.28
N ASN A 223 -23.26 -10.52 -0.31
CA ASN A 223 -23.06 -9.17 0.21
C ASN A 223 -22.80 -9.15 1.71
N GLU A 224 -23.55 -9.92 2.50
CA GLU A 224 -23.32 -10.05 3.94
C GLU A 224 -21.94 -10.63 4.23
N GLU A 225 -21.51 -11.62 3.44
CA GLU A 225 -20.20 -12.25 3.55
C GLU A 225 -19.07 -11.27 3.21
N ILE A 226 -19.22 -10.46 2.15
CA ILE A 226 -18.30 -9.41 1.75
C ILE A 226 -18.16 -8.37 2.86
N MET A 227 -19.26 -7.81 3.36
CA MET A 227 -19.25 -6.79 4.42
C MET A 227 -18.51 -7.32 5.66
N ARG A 228 -18.76 -8.58 6.04
CA ARG A 228 -18.08 -9.19 7.19
C ARG A 228 -16.58 -9.39 6.94
N ILE A 229 -16.16 -9.75 5.72
CA ILE A 229 -14.75 -9.90 5.37
C ILE A 229 -14.05 -8.53 5.37
N GLU A 230 -14.70 -7.48 4.85
CA GLU A 230 -14.19 -6.12 4.86
C GLU A 230 -14.06 -5.55 6.27
N GLU A 231 -15.03 -5.78 7.15
CA GLU A 231 -14.94 -5.43 8.57
C GLU A 231 -13.80 -6.16 9.28
N GLU A 232 -13.68 -7.48 9.05
CA GLU A 232 -12.59 -8.31 9.60
C GLU A 232 -11.22 -7.80 9.15
N MET A 233 -11.12 -7.35 7.91
CA MET A 233 -9.90 -6.81 7.36
C MET A 233 -9.50 -5.50 8.04
N ILE A 234 -10.40 -4.55 8.16
CA ILE A 234 -10.14 -3.27 8.81
C ILE A 234 -9.72 -3.46 10.27
N LEU A 235 -10.32 -4.43 10.96
CA LEU A 235 -10.05 -4.67 12.38
C LEU A 235 -8.74 -5.41 12.65
N ASN A 236 -8.36 -6.35 11.78
CA ASN A 236 -7.27 -7.28 12.06
C ASN A 236 -6.03 -7.07 11.19
N TRP A 237 -6.18 -6.47 10.00
CA TRP A 237 -5.13 -6.46 8.98
C TRP A 237 -4.80 -5.07 8.45
N SER A 238 -5.53 -4.02 8.83
CA SER A 238 -5.11 -2.66 8.54
C SER A 238 -4.04 -2.22 9.54
N GLU A 239 -3.05 -1.48 9.08
CA GLU A 239 -2.13 -0.82 10.01
C GLU A 239 -2.93 0.09 10.95
N PRO A 240 -2.73 -0.02 12.28
CA PRO A 240 -3.31 0.96 13.18
C PRO A 240 -2.76 2.33 12.79
N ASP A 241 -3.64 3.33 12.74
CA ASP A 241 -3.21 4.71 12.55
C ASP A 241 -2.11 5.00 13.56
N THR A 242 -0.87 5.05 13.10
CA THR A 242 0.25 5.45 13.92
C THR A 242 0.03 6.92 14.24
N PHE A 243 -0.55 7.18 15.39
CA PHE A 243 -0.51 8.52 15.96
C PHE A 243 0.97 8.85 16.15
N LEU A 244 1.51 9.58 15.22
CA LEU A 244 2.76 10.31 15.41
C LEU A 244 2.45 11.36 16.47
N MET A 245 2.48 10.95 17.73
CA MET A 245 2.60 11.89 18.83
C MET A 245 4.01 12.45 18.75
N GLY A 246 4.11 13.61 18.07
CA GLY A 246 5.30 14.43 18.08
C GLY A 246 5.60 15.01 19.46
#